data_8dfb209da41034faaa5d95391cc60732
#
_entry.id   8dfb209da41034faaa5d95391cc60732
#
_cell.length_a   1.000
_cell.length_b   1.000
_cell.length_c   1.000
_cell.angle_alpha   90.00
_cell.angle_beta   90.00
_cell.angle_gamma   90.00
#
_symmetry.space_group_name_H-M   'P 1'
#
loop_
_entity.id
_entity.type
_entity.pdbx_description
1 polymer ?
#
loop_
_entity_poly.entity_id
_entity_poly.type
_entity_poly.pdbx_seq_one_letter_code
_entity_poly.pdbx_strand_id
1 'polypeptide(L)'
;MTQIPYAQYDIYVYFSSDAADRPGYVTDGTTSYYFNTLGAPSIAGADALLIQTTETSNANHPGANYAVFSGLSGAAQTITVQMEQNDLWGGIAGFQVVAVPEPSALALGVIGLLIVGAARRQRQI
;
A
#
# COMPACT_ATOMS: atom_id res chain seq x y z
N MET A 1 -5.64 -12.13 -1.55
CA MET A 1 -4.27 -12.41 -2.06
C MET A 1 -3.65 -13.47 -1.19
N THR A 2 -2.97 -14.45 -1.77
CA THR A 2 -2.31 -15.56 -1.07
C THR A 2 -0.91 -15.78 -1.64
N GLN A 3 -0.07 -16.50 -0.91
CA GLN A 3 1.31 -16.83 -1.30
C GLN A 3 2.20 -15.59 -1.54
N ILE A 4 2.06 -14.56 -0.71
CA ILE A 4 2.90 -13.38 -0.76
C ILE A 4 4.30 -13.78 -0.24
N PRO A 5 5.37 -13.66 -1.06
CA PRO A 5 6.68 -14.20 -0.73
C PRO A 5 7.55 -13.26 0.12
N TYR A 6 7.03 -12.10 0.51
CA TYR A 6 7.80 -11.07 1.21
C TYR A 6 7.56 -11.13 2.72
N ALA A 7 8.60 -10.93 3.52
CA ALA A 7 8.49 -10.85 4.97
C ALA A 7 7.73 -9.59 5.43
N GLN A 8 8.01 -8.46 4.79
CA GLN A 8 7.25 -7.21 4.94
C GLN A 8 7.00 -6.60 3.57
N TYR A 9 5.83 -5.99 3.43
CA TYR A 9 5.41 -5.40 2.16
C TYR A 9 4.36 -4.32 2.37
N ASP A 10 4.21 -3.48 1.36
CA ASP A 10 3.11 -2.54 1.21
C ASP A 10 2.16 -3.02 0.12
N ILE A 11 0.87 -2.75 0.29
CA ILE A 11 -0.13 -3.03 -0.74
C ILE A 11 -0.73 -1.71 -1.20
N TYR A 12 -0.57 -1.42 -2.49
CA TYR A 12 -1.25 -0.33 -3.19
C TYR A 12 -2.54 -0.89 -3.76
N VAL A 13 -3.66 -0.31 -3.39
CA VAL A 13 -4.99 -0.72 -3.88
C VAL A 13 -5.58 0.42 -4.68
N TYR A 14 -5.87 0.16 -5.94
CA TYR A 14 -6.52 1.09 -6.86
C TYR A 14 -7.99 0.75 -6.93
N PHE A 15 -8.84 1.76 -6.86
CA PHE A 15 -10.29 1.59 -6.90
C PHE A 15 -10.92 2.64 -7.80
N SER A 16 -12.07 2.30 -8.37
CA SER A 16 -12.82 3.15 -9.26
C SER A 16 -14.30 2.79 -9.26
N SER A 17 -15.08 3.64 -9.89
CA SER A 17 -16.47 3.37 -10.26
C SER A 17 -16.76 3.95 -11.65
N ASP A 18 -17.95 3.73 -12.15
CA ASP A 18 -18.43 4.29 -13.41
C ASP A 18 -18.72 5.80 -13.35
N ALA A 19 -18.78 6.38 -12.16
CA ALA A 19 -19.01 7.80 -11.96
C ALA A 19 -18.14 8.39 -10.84
N ALA A 20 -18.00 9.71 -10.83
CA ALA A 20 -17.37 10.47 -9.76
C ALA A 20 -18.30 10.62 -8.55
N ASP A 21 -17.73 11.11 -7.45
CA ASP A 21 -18.43 11.50 -6.22
C ASP A 21 -19.27 10.40 -5.56
N ARG A 22 -18.82 9.14 -5.70
CA ARG A 22 -19.45 8.02 -5.01
C ARG A 22 -18.67 7.65 -3.77
N PRO A 23 -19.27 7.73 -2.56
CA PRO A 23 -18.59 7.43 -1.32
C PRO A 23 -18.36 5.93 -1.16
N GLY A 24 -17.18 5.60 -0.64
CA GLY A 24 -16.79 4.24 -0.36
C GLY A 24 -15.62 4.18 0.61
N TYR A 25 -15.19 2.98 0.92
CA TYR A 25 -14.00 2.74 1.71
C TYR A 25 -13.25 1.50 1.22
N VAL A 26 -11.96 1.47 1.53
CA VAL A 26 -11.10 0.31 1.35
C VAL A 26 -10.51 -0.10 2.68
N THR A 27 -10.50 -1.39 2.98
CA THR A 27 -10.05 -1.90 4.27
C THR A 27 -9.26 -3.20 4.14
N ASP A 28 -8.28 -3.38 5.02
CA ASP A 28 -7.58 -4.65 5.27
C ASP A 28 -8.17 -5.44 6.45
N GLY A 29 -9.29 -4.96 7.00
CA GLY A 29 -9.93 -5.52 8.20
C GLY A 29 -9.46 -4.88 9.51
N THR A 30 -8.38 -4.11 9.50
CA THR A 30 -7.84 -3.38 10.66
C THR A 30 -7.93 -1.88 10.45
N THR A 31 -7.48 -1.41 9.29
CA THR A 31 -7.51 -0.01 8.89
C THR A 31 -8.49 0.18 7.74
N SER A 32 -9.25 1.25 7.78
CA SER A 32 -10.16 1.64 6.70
C SER A 32 -9.82 3.04 6.22
N TYR A 33 -9.74 3.20 4.91
CA TYR A 33 -9.56 4.49 4.26
C TYR A 33 -10.80 4.85 3.45
N TYR A 34 -11.32 6.06 3.67
CA TYR A 34 -12.55 6.56 3.06
C TYR A 34 -12.25 7.43 1.86
N PHE A 35 -13.11 7.38 0.86
CA PHE A 35 -12.95 8.12 -0.39
C PHE A 35 -14.27 8.45 -1.06
N ASN A 36 -14.25 9.45 -1.94
CA ASN A 36 -15.17 9.61 -3.05
C ASN A 36 -14.47 9.24 -4.35
N THR A 37 -15.14 8.52 -5.22
CA THR A 37 -14.58 8.13 -6.52
C THR A 37 -14.37 9.32 -7.44
N LEU A 38 -13.36 9.21 -8.32
CA LEU A 38 -13.03 10.22 -9.33
C LEU A 38 -13.60 9.88 -10.72
N GLY A 39 -14.26 8.71 -10.85
CA GLY A 39 -14.77 8.20 -12.12
C GLY A 39 -13.73 7.39 -12.89
N ALA A 40 -14.18 6.63 -13.88
CA ALA A 40 -13.36 5.68 -14.65
C ALA A 40 -12.15 6.33 -15.36
N PRO A 41 -12.24 7.52 -15.97
CA PRO A 41 -11.10 8.13 -16.65
C PRO A 41 -9.93 8.49 -15.76
N SER A 42 -10.13 8.57 -14.44
CA SER A 42 -9.09 9.01 -13.51
C SER A 42 -7.92 8.03 -13.36
N ILE A 43 -8.12 6.76 -13.69
CA ILE A 43 -7.11 5.71 -13.60
C ILE A 43 -6.79 5.03 -14.92
N ALA A 44 -7.22 5.60 -16.03
CA ALA A 44 -7.04 5.04 -17.37
C ALA A 44 -6.51 6.09 -18.34
N GLY A 45 -5.62 5.68 -19.22
CA GLY A 45 -5.08 6.51 -20.30
C GLY A 45 -3.92 7.42 -19.91
N ALA A 46 -3.51 8.28 -20.84
CA ALA A 46 -2.33 9.14 -20.69
C ALA A 46 -2.51 10.25 -19.63
N ASP A 47 -3.75 10.62 -19.33
CA ASP A 47 -4.09 11.69 -18.38
C ASP A 47 -4.52 11.14 -17.00
N ALA A 48 -4.21 9.88 -16.71
CA ALA A 48 -4.54 9.26 -15.44
C ALA A 48 -3.86 10.00 -14.28
N LEU A 49 -4.65 10.48 -13.33
CA LEU A 49 -4.19 11.15 -12.13
C LEU A 49 -4.40 10.24 -10.92
N LEU A 50 -3.31 9.86 -10.25
CA LEU A 50 -3.36 9.06 -9.02
C LEU A 50 -3.43 9.96 -7.80
N ILE A 51 -4.54 9.87 -7.06
CA ILE A 51 -4.77 10.61 -5.81
C ILE A 51 -4.99 9.61 -4.68
N GLN A 52 -4.10 9.67 -3.69
CA GLN A 52 -4.17 8.81 -2.51
C GLN A 52 -5.17 9.33 -1.49
N THR A 53 -5.93 8.43 -0.88
CA THR A 53 -6.61 8.70 0.38
C THR A 53 -5.80 8.17 1.56
N THR A 54 -5.75 8.96 2.63
CA THR A 54 -5.27 8.58 3.96
C THR A 54 -6.32 8.85 5.04
N GLU A 55 -7.54 9.15 4.61
CA GLU A 55 -8.65 9.53 5.51
C GLU A 55 -9.21 8.30 6.22
N THR A 56 -9.16 8.30 7.54
CA THR A 56 -9.65 7.20 8.38
C THR A 56 -11.00 7.49 9.05
N SER A 57 -11.53 8.69 8.89
CA SER A 57 -12.84 9.07 9.42
C SER A 57 -13.93 8.86 8.37
N ASN A 58 -14.98 8.13 8.73
CA ASN A 58 -16.15 7.96 7.87
C ASN A 58 -17.02 9.23 7.71
N ALA A 59 -16.68 10.30 8.42
CA ALA A 59 -17.32 11.59 8.23
C ALA A 59 -16.77 12.37 7.03
N ASN A 60 -15.60 11.96 6.49
CA ASN A 60 -14.91 12.63 5.40
C ASN A 60 -14.64 11.64 4.26
N HIS A 61 -14.92 12.05 3.04
CA HIS A 61 -14.69 11.26 1.84
C HIS A 61 -13.95 12.11 0.80
N PRO A 62 -12.61 12.21 0.89
CA PRO A 62 -11.85 12.95 -0.10
C PRO A 62 -11.88 12.25 -1.46
N GLY A 63 -11.82 13.01 -2.53
CA GLY A 63 -11.69 12.47 -3.88
C GLY A 63 -10.36 11.71 -4.02
N ALA A 64 -10.42 10.41 -4.31
CA ALA A 64 -9.24 9.57 -4.42
C ALA A 64 -9.49 8.35 -5.30
N ASN A 65 -8.42 7.70 -5.74
CA ASN A 65 -8.48 6.48 -6.53
C ASN A 65 -7.47 5.40 -6.11
N TYR A 66 -6.71 5.64 -5.03
CA TYR A 66 -5.91 4.58 -4.41
C TYR A 66 -5.65 4.83 -2.92
N ALA A 67 -5.29 3.77 -2.24
CA ALA A 67 -4.82 3.76 -0.86
C ALA A 67 -3.62 2.83 -0.71
N VAL A 68 -2.83 3.03 0.35
CA VAL A 68 -1.65 2.21 0.65
C VAL A 68 -1.77 1.64 2.05
N PHE A 69 -1.69 0.32 2.16
CA PHE A 69 -1.55 -0.38 3.43
C PHE A 69 -0.09 -0.75 3.60
N SER A 70 0.58 -0.13 4.57
CA SER A 70 2.03 -0.23 4.74
C SER A 70 2.43 -1.14 5.88
N GLY A 71 3.62 -1.75 5.77
CA GLY A 71 4.22 -2.54 6.82
C GLY A 71 3.49 -3.84 7.13
N LEU A 72 2.81 -4.41 6.15
CA LEU A 72 2.08 -5.67 6.30
C LEU A 72 3.04 -6.85 6.30
N SER A 73 2.60 -7.95 6.91
CA SER A 73 3.31 -9.21 6.95
C SER A 73 2.35 -10.39 6.79
N GLY A 74 2.90 -11.59 6.62
CA GLY A 74 2.13 -12.80 6.44
C GLY A 74 1.89 -13.16 4.97
N ALA A 75 1.63 -14.45 4.73
CA ALA A 75 1.53 -15.00 3.38
C ALA A 75 0.21 -14.67 2.67
N ALA A 76 -0.77 -14.11 3.38
CA ALA A 76 -2.09 -13.81 2.83
C ALA A 76 -2.63 -12.49 3.39
N GLN A 77 -3.35 -11.76 2.55
CA GLN A 77 -4.10 -10.56 2.92
C GLN A 77 -5.47 -10.55 2.24
N THR A 78 -6.44 -9.99 2.94
CA THR A 78 -7.76 -9.72 2.38
C THR A 78 -7.98 -8.22 2.37
N ILE A 79 -8.13 -7.66 1.18
CA ILE A 79 -8.48 -6.26 1.00
C ILE A 79 -9.89 -6.19 0.41
N THR A 80 -10.72 -5.36 1.00
CA THR A 80 -12.09 -5.14 0.55
C THR A 80 -12.29 -3.69 0.16
N VAL A 81 -12.83 -3.45 -1.01
CA VAL A 81 -13.36 -2.15 -1.42
C VAL A 81 -14.87 -2.24 -1.41
N GLN A 82 -15.51 -1.32 -0.72
CA GLN A 82 -16.97 -1.30 -0.59
C GLN A 82 -17.51 0.10 -0.82
N MET A 83 -18.56 0.18 -1.64
CA MET A 83 -19.34 1.41 -1.78
C MET A 83 -20.32 1.52 -0.62
N GLU A 84 -20.51 2.72 -0.09
CA GLU A 84 -21.37 2.94 1.07
C GLU A 84 -22.88 2.85 0.76
N GLN A 85 -23.25 3.01 -0.50
CA GLN A 85 -24.62 2.87 -0.97
C GLN A 85 -24.75 1.59 -1.80
N ASN A 86 -25.75 0.77 -1.52
CA ASN A 86 -25.93 -0.55 -2.12
C ASN A 86 -26.21 -0.56 -3.63
N ASP A 87 -26.66 0.56 -4.17
CA ASP A 87 -26.96 0.75 -5.60
C ASP A 87 -25.81 1.37 -6.41
N LEU A 88 -24.67 1.65 -5.74
CA LEU A 88 -23.49 2.21 -6.40
C LEU A 88 -22.57 1.12 -6.93
N TRP A 89 -22.11 1.31 -8.14
CA TRP A 89 -21.13 0.46 -8.79
C TRP A 89 -19.71 0.96 -8.51
N GLY A 90 -18.87 0.07 -8.04
CA GLY A 90 -17.48 0.38 -7.78
C GLY A 90 -16.74 -0.84 -7.23
N GLY A 91 -15.43 -0.78 -7.23
CA GLY A 91 -14.61 -1.87 -6.73
C GLY A 91 -13.13 -1.68 -6.99
N ILE A 92 -12.39 -2.77 -6.82
CA ILE A 92 -10.95 -2.81 -7.06
C ILE A 92 -10.69 -2.74 -8.57
N ALA A 93 -9.90 -1.75 -8.98
CA ALA A 93 -9.40 -1.62 -10.35
C ALA A 93 -8.05 -2.35 -10.53
N GLY A 94 -7.27 -2.47 -9.46
CA GLY A 94 -6.00 -3.16 -9.47
C GLY A 94 -5.30 -3.09 -8.11
N PHE A 95 -4.18 -3.80 -7.99
CA PHE A 95 -3.34 -3.71 -6.80
C PHE A 95 -1.87 -4.01 -7.14
N GLN A 96 -0.98 -3.55 -6.28
CA GLN A 96 0.45 -3.88 -6.31
C GLN A 96 0.92 -4.29 -4.91
N VAL A 97 1.74 -5.33 -4.85
CA VAL A 97 2.44 -5.72 -3.62
C VAL A 97 3.90 -5.36 -3.78
N VAL A 98 4.39 -4.49 -2.90
CA VAL A 98 5.75 -3.96 -2.97
C VAL A 98 6.52 -4.41 -1.74
N ALA A 99 7.60 -5.17 -1.93
CA ALA A 99 8.46 -5.60 -0.84
C ALA A 99 9.09 -4.39 -0.14
N VAL A 100 9.05 -4.40 1.20
CA VAL A 100 9.80 -3.43 1.99
C VAL A 100 11.18 -4.01 2.27
N PRO A 101 12.29 -3.32 1.89
CA PRO A 101 13.63 -3.79 2.20
C PRO A 101 13.83 -3.94 3.71
N GLU A 102 14.42 -5.04 4.14
CA GLU A 102 14.75 -5.26 5.55
C GLU A 102 15.95 -4.37 5.96
N PRO A 103 15.76 -3.33 6.82
CA PRO A 103 16.85 -2.44 7.22
C PRO A 103 17.96 -3.21 7.99
N SER A 104 17.59 -4.28 8.70
CA SER A 104 18.50 -5.10 9.51
C SER A 104 19.56 -5.82 8.68
N ALA A 105 19.27 -6.29 7.48
CA ALA A 105 20.22 -6.97 6.60
C ALA A 105 21.33 -6.02 6.12
N LEU A 106 21.01 -4.79 5.77
CA LEU A 106 21.99 -3.75 5.40
C LEU A 106 22.81 -3.27 6.58
N ALA A 107 22.18 -3.06 7.75
CA ALA A 107 22.88 -2.66 8.99
C ALA A 107 23.86 -3.73 9.47
N LEU A 108 23.48 -5.01 9.46
CA LEU A 108 24.35 -6.13 9.82
C LEU A 108 25.53 -6.27 8.86
N GLY A 109 25.36 -6.06 7.56
CA GLY A 109 26.42 -6.07 6.56
C GLY A 109 27.46 -4.97 6.81
N VAL A 110 27.06 -3.75 7.14
CA VAL A 110 27.96 -2.62 7.46
C VAL A 110 28.71 -2.87 8.77
N ILE A 111 28.05 -3.33 9.82
CA ILE A 111 28.70 -3.67 11.11
C ILE A 111 29.71 -4.81 10.93
N GLY A 112 29.40 -5.85 10.18
CA GLY A 112 30.29 -6.95 9.87
C GLY A 112 31.58 -6.50 9.18
N LEU A 113 31.49 -5.61 8.20
CA LEU A 113 32.65 -5.04 7.49
C LEU A 113 33.52 -4.17 8.41
N LEU A 114 32.94 -3.38 9.31
CA LEU A 114 33.68 -2.57 10.29
C LEU A 114 34.47 -3.43 11.31
N ILE A 115 33.90 -4.51 11.82
CA ILE A 115 34.53 -5.45 12.75
C ILE A 115 35.74 -6.14 12.09
N VAL A 116 35.61 -6.62 10.86
CA VAL A 116 36.70 -7.27 10.10
C VAL A 116 37.84 -6.27 9.83
N GLY A 117 37.54 -5.03 9.48
CA GLY A 117 38.53 -3.97 9.28
C GLY A 117 39.32 -3.65 10.54
N ALA A 118 38.67 -3.55 11.69
CA ALA A 118 39.34 -3.31 12.98
C ALA A 118 40.25 -4.48 13.42
N ALA A 119 39.83 -5.73 13.25
CA ALA A 119 40.60 -6.92 13.54
C ALA A 119 41.88 -7.02 12.69
N ARG A 120 41.83 -6.65 11.41
CA ARG A 120 43.02 -6.62 10.54
C ARG A 120 44.04 -5.56 10.96
N ARG A 121 43.61 -4.39 11.43
CA ARG A 121 44.53 -3.35 11.95
C ARG A 121 45.31 -3.79 13.20
N GLN A 122 44.69 -4.52 14.10
CA GLN A 122 45.38 -5.03 15.30
C GLN A 122 46.43 -6.10 15.00
N ARG A 123 46.33 -6.84 13.91
CA ARG A 123 47.32 -7.87 13.52
C ARG A 123 48.58 -7.31 12.85
N GLN A 124 48.58 -6.03 12.44
CA GLN A 124 49.75 -5.39 11.80
C GLN A 124 50.66 -4.64 12.78
N ILE A 125 50.34 -4.66 14.06
CA ILE A 125 51.16 -4.11 15.16
C ILE A 125 51.81 -5.28 15.89
#